data_9255d25d8d870afd61ee1c19053dd509
#
_entry.id   9255d25d8d870afd61ee1c19053dd509
#
_cell.length_a   1.000
_cell.length_b   1.000
_cell.length_c   1.000
_cell.angle_alpha   90.00
_cell.angle_beta   90.00
_cell.angle_gamma   90.00
#
_symmetry.space_group_name_H-M   'P 1'
#
loop_
_entity.id
_entity.type
_entity.pdbx_description
1 polymer ?
#
loop_
_entity_poly.entity_id
_entity_poly.type
_entity_poly.pdbx_seq_one_letter_code
_entity_poly.pdbx_strand_id
1 'polypeptide(L)'
;MKDTQFIAGIAFALAALAPGYAVAADDTPYEVAGGNKVDKITLEGWRTWRALACERCHGARQEGLVGPPLVESLKRLSKEEFTQTMLKGRPEKGMPNFDGSKMVTENIDGLYAYLKGRADGAIQPGRLEELK
;
A
#
# COMPACT_ATOMS: atom_id res chain seq x y z
N MET A 1 60.80 55.01 11.38
CA MET A 1 60.67 53.93 12.36
C MET A 1 59.23 53.83 12.76
N LYS A 2 58.47 52.96 12.14
CA LYS A 2 57.14 52.47 12.57
C LYS A 2 56.86 51.23 11.78
N ASP A 3 57.02 50.10 12.43
CA ASP A 3 56.74 48.77 11.88
C ASP A 3 55.27 48.58 11.81
N THR A 4 54.74 48.36 10.63
CA THR A 4 53.32 47.99 10.43
C THR A 4 53.28 46.53 10.14
N GLN A 5 52.88 45.73 11.14
CA GLN A 5 52.61 44.28 10.99
C GLN A 5 51.26 44.11 10.35
N PHE A 6 51.25 43.49 9.16
CA PHE A 6 50.03 43.00 8.52
C PHE A 6 49.68 41.62 9.10
N ILE A 7 48.58 41.56 9.84
CA ILE A 7 48.00 40.30 10.29
C ILE A 7 47.11 39.81 9.19
N ALA A 8 47.52 38.75 8.49
CA ALA A 8 46.71 38.08 7.51
C ALA A 8 45.67 37.19 8.25
N GLY A 9 44.41 37.60 8.22
CA GLY A 9 43.30 36.84 8.75
C GLY A 9 42.94 35.68 7.80
N ILE A 10 43.15 34.45 8.25
CA ILE A 10 42.71 33.25 7.56
C ILE A 10 41.23 33.06 7.91
N ALA A 11 40.37 33.31 6.93
CA ALA A 11 38.94 32.98 7.05
C ALA A 11 38.74 31.49 6.82
N PHE A 12 38.42 30.74 7.87
CA PHE A 12 37.96 29.36 7.79
C PHE A 12 36.49 29.35 7.35
N ALA A 13 36.24 28.97 6.10
CA ALA A 13 34.91 28.70 5.63
C ALA A 13 34.46 27.33 6.17
N LEU A 14 33.57 27.32 7.15
CA LEU A 14 32.85 26.11 7.57
C LEU A 14 31.83 25.76 6.47
N ALA A 15 32.15 24.78 5.66
CA ALA A 15 31.16 24.14 4.80
C ALA A 15 30.19 23.29 5.67
N ALA A 16 29.00 23.81 5.89
CA ALA A 16 27.94 23.04 6.55
C ALA A 16 27.48 21.92 5.61
N LEU A 17 27.87 20.67 5.90
CA LEU A 17 27.27 19.48 5.30
C LEU A 17 25.83 19.37 5.85
N ALA A 18 24.85 19.77 5.04
CA ALA A 18 23.47 19.46 5.32
C ALA A 18 23.29 17.94 5.25
N PRO A 19 22.73 17.28 6.31
CA PRO A 19 22.39 15.89 6.19
C PRO A 19 21.30 15.75 5.12
N GLY A 20 21.63 15.06 4.04
CA GLY A 20 20.65 14.68 3.03
C GLY A 20 19.65 13.73 3.69
N TYR A 21 18.44 14.21 3.94
CA TYR A 21 17.33 13.34 4.30
C TYR A 21 17.01 12.51 3.07
N ALA A 22 17.43 11.24 3.08
CA ALA A 22 16.91 10.27 2.14
C ALA A 22 15.41 10.10 2.47
N VAL A 23 14.54 10.67 1.64
CA VAL A 23 13.13 10.35 1.64
C VAL A 23 13.08 8.89 1.22
N ALA A 24 12.78 7.98 2.17
CA ALA A 24 12.44 6.61 1.83
C ALA A 24 11.27 6.70 0.85
N ALA A 25 11.42 6.10 -0.34
CA ALA A 25 10.30 5.93 -1.25
C ALA A 25 9.23 5.16 -0.45
N ASP A 26 8.01 5.71 -0.42
CA ASP A 26 6.88 5.05 0.21
C ASP A 26 6.59 3.80 -0.62
N ASP A 27 6.96 2.63 -0.09
CA ASP A 27 6.85 1.33 -0.75
C ASP A 27 5.40 0.80 -0.65
N THR A 28 4.43 1.71 -0.68
CA THR A 28 3.01 1.33 -0.70
C THR A 28 2.64 0.77 -2.07
N PRO A 29 1.90 -0.35 -2.11
CA PRO A 29 1.54 -0.99 -3.37
C PRO A 29 0.41 -0.29 -4.13
N TYR A 30 -0.04 0.88 -3.68
CA TYR A 30 -1.16 1.64 -4.24
C TYR A 30 -0.84 3.12 -4.32
N GLU A 31 -1.47 3.82 -5.27
CA GLU A 31 -1.56 5.28 -5.29
C GLU A 31 -3.00 5.71 -5.01
N VAL A 32 -3.19 6.72 -4.18
CA VAL A 32 -4.53 7.20 -3.79
C VAL A 32 -4.58 8.72 -3.62
N ALA A 33 -5.64 9.34 -4.11
CA ALA A 33 -5.97 10.74 -3.86
C ALA A 33 -7.41 10.87 -3.37
N GLY A 34 -7.63 11.71 -2.34
CA GLY A 34 -8.96 11.96 -1.77
C GLY A 34 -9.65 10.73 -1.19
N GLY A 35 -8.91 9.64 -1.00
CA GLY A 35 -9.42 8.40 -0.43
C GLY A 35 -10.20 7.50 -1.38
N ASN A 36 -10.57 7.96 -2.57
CA ASN A 36 -11.41 7.20 -3.51
C ASN A 36 -10.91 7.19 -4.95
N LYS A 37 -9.91 7.99 -5.30
CA LYS A 37 -9.26 7.94 -6.63
C LYS A 37 -7.96 7.17 -6.50
N VAL A 38 -7.83 6.09 -7.26
CA VAL A 38 -6.70 5.16 -7.14
C VAL A 38 -6.07 4.88 -8.50
N ASP A 39 -4.84 4.41 -8.49
CA ASP A 39 -4.19 3.92 -9.70
C ASP A 39 -4.99 2.79 -10.36
N LYS A 40 -4.71 2.53 -11.63
CA LYS A 40 -5.43 1.54 -12.44
C LYS A 40 -5.34 0.13 -11.86
N ILE A 41 -4.18 -0.26 -11.36
CA ILE A 41 -3.96 -1.62 -10.82
C ILE A 41 -4.81 -1.81 -9.56
N THR A 42 -4.78 -0.85 -8.64
CA THR A 42 -5.61 -0.84 -7.44
C THR A 42 -7.11 -0.83 -7.76
N LEU A 43 -7.52 -0.08 -8.81
CA LEU A 43 -8.90 -0.06 -9.25
C LEU A 43 -9.37 -1.43 -9.77
N GLU A 44 -8.55 -2.14 -10.53
CA GLU A 44 -8.87 -3.51 -10.99
C GLU A 44 -8.95 -4.49 -9.80
N GLY A 45 -8.14 -4.30 -8.77
CA GLY A 45 -8.26 -5.05 -7.52
C GLY A 45 -9.59 -4.83 -6.82
N TRP A 46 -10.06 -3.58 -6.73
CA TRP A 46 -11.39 -3.27 -6.20
C TRP A 46 -12.51 -3.89 -7.05
N ARG A 47 -12.40 -3.84 -8.38
CA ARG A 47 -13.35 -4.48 -9.29
C ARG A 47 -13.42 -6.00 -9.09
N THR A 48 -12.24 -6.63 -8.93
CA THR A 48 -12.13 -8.06 -8.62
C THR A 48 -12.80 -8.40 -7.29
N TRP A 49 -12.55 -7.62 -6.24
CA TRP A 49 -13.22 -7.74 -4.95
C TRP A 49 -14.75 -7.75 -5.10
N ARG A 50 -15.28 -6.80 -5.86
CA ARG A 50 -16.72 -6.65 -6.11
C ARG A 50 -17.29 -7.80 -6.94
N ALA A 51 -16.60 -8.17 -8.02
CA ALA A 51 -17.07 -9.20 -8.94
C ALA A 51 -17.16 -10.59 -8.29
N LEU A 52 -16.25 -10.88 -7.37
CA LEU A 52 -16.23 -12.15 -6.64
C LEU A 52 -17.06 -12.13 -5.37
N ALA A 53 -17.72 -11.00 -5.08
CA ALA A 53 -18.58 -10.82 -3.91
C ALA A 53 -17.89 -11.20 -2.57
N CYS A 54 -16.61 -10.89 -2.44
CA CYS A 54 -15.82 -11.21 -1.24
C CYS A 54 -16.41 -10.60 0.03
N GLU A 55 -17.16 -9.50 -0.11
CA GLU A 55 -17.87 -8.84 0.98
C GLU A 55 -18.92 -9.71 1.67
N ARG A 56 -19.43 -10.75 1.00
CA ARG A 56 -20.39 -11.69 1.62
C ARG A 56 -19.82 -12.41 2.84
N CYS A 57 -18.52 -12.65 2.83
CA CYS A 57 -17.83 -13.29 3.95
C CYS A 57 -16.99 -12.32 4.78
N HIS A 58 -16.38 -11.30 4.16
CA HIS A 58 -15.46 -10.40 4.83
C HIS A 58 -16.05 -9.05 5.26
N GLY A 59 -17.35 -8.83 4.97
CA GLY A 59 -18.03 -7.57 5.24
C GLY A 59 -17.81 -6.53 4.15
N ALA A 60 -18.79 -5.66 3.91
CA ALA A 60 -18.79 -4.66 2.85
C ALA A 60 -17.67 -3.61 3.00
N ARG A 61 -17.21 -3.40 4.25
CA ARG A 61 -16.12 -2.50 4.62
C ARG A 61 -14.85 -3.26 5.01
N GLN A 62 -14.79 -4.57 4.73
CA GLN A 62 -13.73 -5.51 5.11
C GLN A 62 -13.56 -5.65 6.65
N GLU A 63 -14.61 -5.34 7.39
CA GLU A 63 -14.67 -5.40 8.85
C GLU A 63 -14.77 -6.82 9.43
N GLY A 64 -15.01 -7.81 8.57
CA GLY A 64 -15.27 -9.21 8.96
C GLY A 64 -16.74 -9.52 9.11
N LEU A 65 -17.09 -10.78 8.87
CA LEU A 65 -18.41 -11.35 9.09
C LEU A 65 -18.26 -12.85 9.43
N VAL A 66 -18.46 -13.74 8.45
CA VAL A 66 -18.10 -15.16 8.54
C VAL A 66 -16.60 -15.33 8.43
N GLY A 67 -15.95 -14.53 7.54
CA GLY A 67 -14.52 -14.45 7.38
C GLY A 67 -13.89 -13.38 8.29
N PRO A 68 -12.56 -13.41 8.43
CA PRO A 68 -11.85 -12.45 9.29
C PRO A 68 -11.91 -11.01 8.76
N PRO A 69 -11.72 -10.01 9.64
CA PRO A 69 -11.60 -8.60 9.26
C PRO A 69 -10.32 -8.39 8.45
N LEU A 70 -10.46 -8.05 7.16
CA LEU A 70 -9.30 -7.88 6.27
C LEU A 70 -8.56 -6.57 6.54
N VAL A 71 -9.25 -5.54 7.02
CA VAL A 71 -8.62 -4.29 7.46
C VAL A 71 -7.62 -4.50 8.61
N GLU A 72 -7.78 -5.54 9.41
CA GLU A 72 -6.81 -5.92 10.44
C GLU A 72 -5.79 -6.94 9.90
N SER A 73 -6.23 -7.88 9.09
CA SER A 73 -5.37 -8.93 8.54
C SER A 73 -4.26 -8.36 7.66
N LEU A 74 -4.58 -7.42 6.78
CA LEU A 74 -3.62 -6.81 5.84
C LEU A 74 -2.61 -5.86 6.50
N LYS A 75 -2.77 -5.53 7.77
CA LYS A 75 -1.72 -4.83 8.53
C LYS A 75 -0.48 -5.68 8.77
N ARG A 76 -0.63 -7.00 8.73
CA ARG A 76 0.40 -7.98 9.09
C ARG A 76 0.78 -8.93 7.96
N LEU A 77 -0.14 -9.19 7.02
CA LEU A 77 0.11 -10.10 5.92
C LEU A 77 1.05 -9.47 4.91
N SER A 78 2.14 -10.16 4.58
CA SER A 78 2.96 -9.84 3.42
C SER A 78 2.20 -10.12 2.13
N LYS A 79 2.67 -9.58 1.02
CA LYS A 79 2.10 -9.84 -0.30
C LYS A 79 2.18 -11.32 -0.68
N GLU A 80 3.27 -11.98 -0.31
CA GLU A 80 3.50 -13.40 -0.57
C GLU A 80 2.50 -14.27 0.22
N GLU A 81 2.31 -13.99 1.50
CA GLU A 81 1.34 -14.69 2.35
C GLU A 81 -0.10 -14.48 1.87
N PHE A 82 -0.43 -13.25 1.48
CA PHE A 82 -1.72 -12.93 0.88
C PHE A 82 -1.94 -13.73 -0.39
N THR A 83 -0.97 -13.71 -1.32
CA THR A 83 -1.03 -14.44 -2.59
C THR A 83 -1.23 -15.94 -2.37
N GLN A 84 -0.46 -16.55 -1.47
CA GLN A 84 -0.63 -17.96 -1.12
C GLN A 84 -2.00 -18.24 -0.53
N THR A 85 -2.50 -17.37 0.35
CA THR A 85 -3.83 -17.51 0.95
C THR A 85 -4.93 -17.45 -0.10
N MET A 86 -4.82 -16.55 -1.08
CA MET A 86 -5.77 -16.44 -2.17
C MET A 86 -5.75 -17.66 -3.08
N LEU A 87 -4.58 -18.11 -3.49
CA LEU A 87 -4.46 -19.22 -4.43
C LEU A 87 -4.84 -20.56 -3.80
N LYS A 88 -4.41 -20.82 -2.58
CA LYS A 88 -4.70 -22.09 -1.88
C LYS A 88 -6.06 -22.11 -1.18
N GLY A 89 -6.58 -20.94 -0.81
CA GLY A 89 -7.77 -20.83 0.02
C GLY A 89 -7.57 -21.39 1.43
N ARG A 90 -8.66 -21.54 2.12
CA ARG A 90 -8.79 -22.23 3.41
C ARG A 90 -10.13 -22.99 3.40
N PRO A 91 -10.26 -24.06 2.57
CA PRO A 91 -11.53 -24.76 2.37
C PRO A 91 -12.12 -25.28 3.66
N GLU A 92 -11.29 -25.71 4.60
CA GLU A 92 -11.71 -26.19 5.93
C GLU A 92 -12.37 -25.09 6.79
N LYS A 93 -12.16 -23.81 6.42
CA LYS A 93 -12.78 -22.63 7.06
C LYS A 93 -13.80 -21.95 6.16
N GLY A 94 -14.14 -22.57 5.02
CA GLY A 94 -15.12 -22.06 4.07
C GLY A 94 -14.59 -21.02 3.07
N MET A 95 -13.28 -20.70 3.07
CA MET A 95 -12.67 -19.85 2.05
C MET A 95 -12.21 -20.70 0.86
N PRO A 96 -12.80 -20.54 -0.34
CA PRO A 96 -12.38 -21.32 -1.49
C PRO A 96 -10.97 -20.95 -1.95
N ASN A 97 -10.34 -21.84 -2.72
CA ASN A 97 -9.14 -21.52 -3.48
C ASN A 97 -9.51 -20.74 -4.75
N PHE A 98 -8.61 -19.89 -5.21
CA PHE A 98 -8.81 -19.07 -6.40
C PHE A 98 -7.71 -19.27 -7.47
N ASP A 99 -6.92 -20.32 -7.38
CA ASP A 99 -5.85 -20.63 -8.35
C ASP A 99 -6.37 -20.87 -9.76
N GLY A 100 -7.60 -21.44 -9.89
CA GLY A 100 -8.31 -21.59 -11.17
C GLY A 100 -9.06 -20.33 -11.64
N SER A 101 -9.13 -19.28 -10.83
CA SER A 101 -9.79 -18.03 -11.21
C SER A 101 -8.86 -17.10 -11.97
N LYS A 102 -9.04 -17.01 -13.27
CA LYS A 102 -8.27 -16.10 -14.12
C LYS A 102 -8.38 -14.63 -13.64
N MET A 103 -9.59 -14.24 -13.20
CA MET A 103 -9.81 -12.89 -12.66
C MET A 103 -8.94 -12.61 -11.44
N VAL A 104 -8.74 -13.58 -10.54
CA VAL A 104 -7.88 -13.41 -9.36
C VAL A 104 -6.42 -13.45 -9.77
N THR A 105 -5.99 -14.46 -10.53
CA THR A 105 -4.58 -14.64 -10.88
C THR A 105 -4.00 -13.49 -11.68
N GLU A 106 -4.80 -12.86 -12.55
CA GLU A 106 -4.40 -11.69 -13.35
C GLU A 106 -4.43 -10.37 -12.54
N ASN A 107 -5.24 -10.28 -11.48
CA ASN A 107 -5.43 -9.05 -10.71
C ASN A 107 -5.00 -9.17 -9.24
N ILE A 108 -4.21 -10.18 -8.90
CA ILE A 108 -3.86 -10.46 -7.50
C ILE A 108 -3.07 -9.32 -6.85
N ASP A 109 -2.20 -8.67 -7.61
CA ASP A 109 -1.43 -7.52 -7.16
C ASP A 109 -2.34 -6.32 -6.86
N GLY A 110 -3.29 -6.05 -7.72
CA GLY A 110 -4.29 -5.02 -7.52
C GLY A 110 -5.22 -5.31 -6.34
N LEU A 111 -5.61 -6.58 -6.18
CA LEU A 111 -6.43 -6.98 -5.05
C LEU A 111 -5.69 -6.79 -3.71
N TYR A 112 -4.40 -7.15 -3.66
CA TYR A 112 -3.55 -6.86 -2.51
C TYR A 112 -3.43 -5.35 -2.26
N ALA A 113 -3.13 -4.56 -3.30
CA ALA A 113 -3.01 -3.11 -3.23
C ALA A 113 -4.28 -2.45 -2.67
N TYR A 114 -5.45 -2.83 -3.20
CA TYR A 114 -6.74 -2.35 -2.71
C TYR A 114 -6.95 -2.67 -1.23
N LEU A 115 -6.81 -3.92 -0.84
CA LEU A 115 -7.06 -4.36 0.54
C LEU A 115 -6.02 -3.80 1.51
N LYS A 116 -4.76 -3.65 1.08
CA LYS A 116 -3.71 -2.99 1.86
C LYS A 116 -4.03 -1.51 2.09
N GLY A 117 -4.44 -0.78 1.05
CA GLY A 117 -4.86 0.61 1.16
C GLY A 117 -6.08 0.80 2.07
N ARG A 118 -7.00 -0.18 2.10
CA ARG A 118 -8.11 -0.22 3.06
C ARG A 118 -7.62 -0.41 4.50
N ALA A 119 -6.68 -1.34 4.71
CA ALA A 119 -6.11 -1.63 6.03
C ALA A 119 -5.30 -0.45 6.58
N ASP A 120 -4.59 0.26 5.70
CA ASP A 120 -3.82 1.46 6.06
C ASP A 120 -4.71 2.70 6.29
N GLY A 121 -6.01 2.61 5.98
CA GLY A 121 -6.96 3.72 6.10
C GLY A 121 -6.82 4.77 4.99
N ALA A 122 -5.95 4.55 4.01
CA ALA A 122 -5.72 5.46 2.89
C ALA A 122 -6.88 5.42 1.87
N ILE A 123 -7.42 4.24 1.60
CA ILE A 123 -8.57 4.05 0.71
C ILE A 123 -9.85 3.96 1.55
N GLN A 124 -10.80 4.85 1.26
CA GLN A 124 -12.09 4.87 1.93
C GLN A 124 -13.03 3.78 1.42
N PRO A 125 -14.01 3.30 2.24
CA PRO A 125 -15.01 2.35 1.76
C PRO A 125 -15.92 3.02 0.72
N GLY A 126 -16.38 2.23 -0.25
CA GLY A 126 -17.32 2.69 -1.25
C GLY A 126 -16.80 2.56 -2.69
N ARG A 127 -17.30 3.42 -3.57
CA ARG A 127 -16.94 3.42 -4.98
C ARG A 127 -15.57 4.06 -5.20
N LEU A 128 -14.72 3.37 -5.96
CA LEU A 128 -13.45 3.90 -6.41
C LEU A 128 -13.50 4.39 -7.86
N GLU A 129 -12.65 5.34 -8.17
CA GLU A 129 -12.45 5.92 -9.48
C GLU A 129 -10.97 5.89 -9.86
N GLU A 130 -10.67 5.96 -11.16
CA GLU A 130 -9.28 5.97 -11.62
C GLU A 130 -8.67 7.36 -11.43
N LEU A 131 -7.43 7.41 -10.94
CA LEU A 131 -6.58 8.60 -10.98
C LEU A 131 -6.32 8.99 -12.44
N LYS A 132 -6.56 10.25 -12.76
CA LYS A 132 -6.27 10.84 -14.08
C LYS A 132 -4.99 11.63 -14.04
#